data_7e1760350200be44a68b8bd970c77eea
#
_entry.id   7e1760350200be44a68b8bd970c77eea
#
_cell.length_a   1.000
_cell.length_b   1.000
_cell.length_c   1.000
_cell.angle_alpha   90.00
_cell.angle_beta   90.00
_cell.angle_gamma   90.00
#
_symmetry.space_group_name_H-M   'P 1'
#
loop_
_entity.id
_entity.type
_entity.pdbx_description
1 polymer ?
#
loop_
_entity_poly.entity_id
_entity_poly.type
_entity_poly.pdbx_seq_one_letter_code
_entity_poly.pdbx_strand_id
1 'polypeptide(L)'
;MLIKLLRPFKKFAGKCIRLAYKLTYRLFKVDDKLAIFISFHGRGYSDNPKAIYEQMRQDPRFDGYRFIWFIKNHKEKKLYIEGAEIKEYFSIPYFYYLSKAKLWVVNCKLPTYIFKKENQVYLQTWHGTPLKRLAHDIDVSEDTTFYRSGVSYEQMCHSYDVDVARYNYMISPNAFCTRVFQTSFKINRERLIETGYPRNDFISNATKEECDAIKNKYHLPIDKKIVLYAPTWRDNS
;
A
#
# COMPACT_ATOMS: atom_id res chain seq x y z
N MET A 1 -28.80 -8.83 12.97
CA MET A 1 -29.79 -8.98 11.87
C MET A 1 -29.75 -7.78 10.92
N LEU A 2 -29.75 -6.53 11.40
CA LEU A 2 -29.74 -5.30 10.59
C LEU A 2 -28.56 -5.20 9.58
N ILE A 3 -27.35 -5.64 9.97
CA ILE A 3 -26.14 -5.57 9.14
C ILE A 3 -26.24 -6.46 7.90
N LYS A 4 -26.92 -7.61 7.99
CA LYS A 4 -27.12 -8.52 6.84
C LYS A 4 -28.11 -7.92 5.83
N LEU A 5 -29.14 -7.20 6.29
CA LEU A 5 -30.15 -6.56 5.44
C LEU A 5 -29.57 -5.39 4.63
N LEU A 6 -28.58 -4.67 5.17
CA LEU A 6 -27.94 -3.53 4.51
C LEU A 6 -26.83 -3.92 3.52
N ARG A 7 -26.43 -5.21 3.49
CA ARG A 7 -25.37 -5.70 2.59
C ARG A 7 -25.64 -5.47 1.09
N PRO A 8 -26.83 -5.78 0.56
CA PRO A 8 -27.13 -5.54 -0.87
C PRO A 8 -27.12 -4.05 -1.20
N PHE A 9 -27.65 -3.20 -0.32
CA PHE A 9 -27.65 -1.75 -0.50
C PHE A 9 -26.22 -1.17 -0.55
N LYS A 10 -25.34 -1.61 0.34
CA LYS A 10 -23.91 -1.21 0.33
C LYS A 10 -23.21 -1.68 -0.94
N LYS A 11 -23.52 -2.90 -1.43
CA LYS A 11 -22.96 -3.40 -2.70
C LYS A 11 -23.44 -2.58 -3.90
N PHE A 12 -24.73 -2.21 -3.93
CA PHE A 12 -25.29 -1.38 -5.01
C PHE A 12 -24.69 0.02 -4.99
N ALA A 13 -24.67 0.70 -3.85
CA ALA A 13 -24.03 2.01 -3.69
C ALA A 13 -22.57 1.99 -4.13
N GLY A 14 -21.83 0.94 -3.77
CA GLY A 14 -20.44 0.76 -4.22
C GLY A 14 -20.31 0.58 -5.74
N LYS A 15 -21.28 -0.04 -6.42
CA LYS A 15 -21.31 -0.13 -7.90
C LYS A 15 -21.56 1.25 -8.51
N CYS A 16 -22.51 2.00 -7.99
CA CYS A 16 -22.83 3.36 -8.45
C CYS A 16 -21.62 4.31 -8.30
N ILE A 17 -20.94 4.28 -7.16
CA ILE A 17 -19.72 5.08 -6.91
C ILE A 17 -18.63 4.74 -7.91
N ARG A 18 -18.40 3.44 -8.17
CA ARG A 18 -17.38 3.01 -9.15
C ARG A 18 -17.73 3.44 -10.57
N LEU A 19 -18.99 3.36 -10.94
CA LEU A 19 -19.46 3.84 -12.25
C LEU A 19 -19.28 5.35 -12.37
N ALA A 20 -19.70 6.11 -11.37
CA ALA A 20 -19.51 7.55 -11.31
C ALA A 20 -18.02 7.91 -11.40
N TYR A 21 -17.15 7.22 -10.65
CA TYR A 21 -15.71 7.40 -10.74
C TYR A 21 -15.17 7.14 -12.16
N LYS A 22 -15.58 6.02 -12.79
CA LYS A 22 -15.17 5.69 -14.16
C LYS A 22 -15.54 6.78 -15.16
N LEU A 23 -16.71 7.38 -14.99
CA LEU A 23 -17.21 8.43 -15.90
C LEU A 23 -16.56 9.80 -15.64
N THR A 24 -16.19 10.07 -14.39
CA THR A 24 -15.79 11.43 -13.96
C THR A 24 -14.30 11.60 -13.66
N TYR A 25 -13.51 10.52 -13.47
CA TYR A 25 -12.12 10.66 -13.03
C TYR A 25 -11.26 11.52 -13.98
N ARG A 26 -11.58 11.55 -15.28
CA ARG A 26 -10.88 12.37 -16.29
C ARG A 26 -11.21 13.86 -16.19
N LEU A 27 -12.36 14.21 -15.62
CA LEU A 27 -12.82 15.61 -15.53
C LEU A 27 -12.01 16.42 -14.51
N PHE A 28 -11.43 15.77 -13.52
CA PHE A 28 -10.63 16.44 -12.49
C PHE A 28 -9.22 16.71 -12.99
N LYS A 29 -8.78 17.97 -12.97
CA LYS A 29 -7.38 18.32 -13.24
C LYS A 29 -6.47 17.72 -12.17
N VAL A 30 -5.32 17.18 -12.58
CA VAL A 30 -4.29 16.72 -11.66
C VAL A 30 -3.68 17.92 -10.95
N ASP A 31 -3.53 17.81 -9.65
CA ASP A 31 -2.90 18.78 -8.77
C ASP A 31 -1.47 18.33 -8.50
N ASP A 32 -0.51 19.07 -9.05
CA ASP A 32 0.91 18.70 -9.04
C ASP A 32 1.53 18.73 -7.65
N LYS A 33 0.86 19.36 -6.68
CA LYS A 33 1.27 19.41 -5.27
C LYS A 33 0.40 18.55 -4.35
N LEU A 34 -0.26 17.55 -4.87
CA LEU A 34 -1.09 16.63 -4.09
C LEU A 34 -0.52 15.22 -4.12
N ALA A 35 -0.22 14.67 -2.95
CA ALA A 35 0.21 13.29 -2.78
C ALA A 35 -0.77 12.49 -1.91
N ILE A 36 -1.02 11.24 -2.28
CA ILE A 36 -1.84 10.31 -1.51
C ILE A 36 -1.02 9.12 -1.02
N PHE A 37 -1.37 8.63 0.16
CA PHE A 37 -0.70 7.52 0.82
C PHE A 37 -1.72 6.45 1.24
N ILE A 38 -1.39 5.19 0.94
CA ILE A 38 -2.20 4.02 1.30
C ILE A 38 -1.30 2.92 1.81
N SER A 39 -1.48 2.53 3.07
CA SER A 39 -0.79 1.39 3.64
C SER A 39 -1.77 0.27 3.98
N PHE A 40 -1.45 -0.96 3.55
CA PHE A 40 -2.23 -2.19 3.81
C PHE A 40 -3.75 -2.01 3.59
N HIS A 41 -4.13 -1.46 2.42
CA HIS A 41 -5.54 -1.17 2.08
C HIS A 41 -6.25 -0.27 3.10
N GLY A 42 -5.54 0.71 3.65
CA GLY A 42 -6.07 1.67 4.63
C GLY A 42 -6.14 1.11 6.06
N ARG A 43 -5.39 0.08 6.40
CA ARG A 43 -5.40 -0.47 7.77
C ARG A 43 -4.73 0.44 8.78
N GLY A 44 -3.77 1.28 8.38
CA GLY A 44 -3.10 2.18 9.32
C GLY A 44 -2.05 3.08 8.69
N TYR A 45 -1.43 3.87 9.54
CA TYR A 45 -0.28 4.71 9.26
C TYR A 45 0.99 3.90 9.55
N SER A 46 1.58 3.29 8.52
CA SER A 46 2.66 2.31 8.72
C SER A 46 3.46 2.04 7.45
N ASP A 47 4.52 1.24 7.61
CA ASP A 47 5.31 0.64 6.53
C ASP A 47 6.03 1.66 5.64
N ASN A 48 6.45 1.26 4.44
CA ASN A 48 7.17 2.10 3.50
C ASN A 48 6.46 3.43 3.16
N PRO A 49 5.12 3.46 2.95
CA PRO A 49 4.42 4.71 2.73
C PRO A 49 4.58 5.70 3.89
N LYS A 50 4.63 5.22 5.15
CA LYS A 50 4.88 6.07 6.32
C LYS A 50 6.28 6.66 6.26
N ALA A 51 7.30 5.84 6.07
CA ALA A 51 8.70 6.29 6.04
C ALA A 51 8.92 7.33 4.93
N ILE A 52 8.37 7.09 3.73
CA ILE A 52 8.43 8.06 2.63
C ILE A 52 7.70 9.36 2.99
N TYR A 53 6.52 9.28 3.58
CA TYR A 53 5.77 10.45 4.00
C TYR A 53 6.52 11.30 5.01
N GLU A 54 7.09 10.67 6.05
CA GLU A 54 7.85 11.36 7.09
C GLU A 54 9.08 12.07 6.52
N GLN A 55 9.76 11.45 5.56
CA GLN A 55 10.88 12.07 4.85
C GLN A 55 10.42 13.23 3.95
N MET A 56 9.33 13.05 3.19
CA MET A 56 8.78 14.11 2.31
C MET A 56 8.38 15.35 3.10
N ARG A 57 7.84 15.20 4.32
CA ARG A 57 7.48 16.32 5.17
C ARG A 57 8.67 17.22 5.59
N GLN A 58 9.84 16.63 5.67
CA GLN A 58 11.07 17.31 6.11
C GLN A 58 11.89 17.85 4.94
N ASP A 59 11.54 17.49 3.72
CA ASP A 59 12.30 17.85 2.52
C ASP A 59 11.70 19.10 1.87
N PRO A 60 12.46 20.22 1.75
CA PRO A 60 11.98 21.46 1.16
C PRO A 60 11.43 21.34 -0.26
N ARG A 61 11.82 20.30 -1.00
CA ARG A 61 11.29 20.04 -2.35
C ARG A 61 9.78 19.77 -2.36
N PHE A 62 9.21 19.41 -1.21
CA PHE A 62 7.78 19.16 -1.04
C PHE A 62 7.04 20.28 -0.30
N ASP A 63 7.66 21.45 -0.16
CA ASP A 63 6.98 22.60 0.44
C ASP A 63 5.74 23.00 -0.36
N GLY A 64 4.66 23.19 0.38
CA GLY A 64 3.34 23.48 -0.19
C GLY A 64 2.61 22.25 -0.76
N TYR A 65 3.14 21.05 -0.58
CA TYR A 65 2.39 19.84 -0.89
C TYR A 65 1.26 19.60 0.11
N ARG A 66 0.14 19.08 -0.40
CA ARG A 66 -0.94 18.54 0.40
C ARG A 66 -0.81 17.02 0.44
N PHE A 67 -0.88 16.47 1.63
CA PHE A 67 -0.74 15.04 1.88
C PHE A 67 -2.05 14.46 2.38
N ILE A 68 -2.55 13.41 1.71
CA ILE A 68 -3.80 12.72 2.08
C ILE A 68 -3.49 11.27 2.42
N TRP A 69 -3.86 10.85 3.62
CA TRP A 69 -3.82 9.46 4.03
C TRP A 69 -5.21 8.83 3.95
N PHE A 70 -5.32 7.66 3.33
CA PHE A 70 -6.56 6.90 3.31
C PHE A 70 -6.51 5.78 4.35
N ILE A 71 -7.35 5.92 5.38
CA ILE A 71 -7.37 4.99 6.52
C ILE A 71 -8.82 4.60 6.82
N LYS A 72 -9.06 3.29 7.01
CA LYS A 72 -10.35 2.73 7.40
C LYS A 72 -10.66 3.06 8.85
N ASN A 73 -11.90 3.47 9.12
CA ASN A 73 -12.40 3.75 10.47
C ASN A 73 -11.51 4.76 11.21
N HIS A 74 -10.96 5.74 10.50
CA HIS A 74 -10.00 6.70 11.09
C HIS A 74 -10.62 7.52 12.22
N LYS A 75 -11.92 7.82 12.14
CA LYS A 75 -12.65 8.56 13.18
C LYS A 75 -12.74 7.79 14.47
N GLU A 76 -13.04 6.48 14.41
CA GLU A 76 -13.10 5.59 15.57
C GLU A 76 -11.71 5.42 16.22
N LYS A 77 -10.66 5.37 15.37
CA LYS A 77 -9.27 5.24 15.82
C LYS A 77 -8.70 6.52 16.42
N LYS A 78 -9.39 7.66 16.31
CA LYS A 78 -8.92 8.99 16.74
C LYS A 78 -7.49 9.28 16.25
N LEU A 79 -7.16 8.83 15.05
CA LEU A 79 -5.81 8.91 14.51
C LEU A 79 -5.53 10.34 14.05
N TYR A 80 -4.38 10.85 14.46
CA TYR A 80 -3.80 12.11 14.00
C TYR A 80 -2.50 11.81 13.26
N ILE A 81 -2.31 12.44 12.10
CA ILE A 81 -1.05 12.41 11.34
C ILE A 81 -0.67 13.86 11.09
N GLU A 82 0.41 14.28 11.71
CA GLU A 82 0.91 15.64 11.63
C GLU A 82 1.21 16.04 10.17
N GLY A 83 0.66 17.15 9.70
CA GLY A 83 0.88 17.66 8.35
C GLY A 83 0.07 16.96 7.24
N ALA A 84 -0.83 16.03 7.57
CA ALA A 84 -1.67 15.36 6.59
C ALA A 84 -3.16 15.43 6.92
N GLU A 85 -3.97 15.40 5.88
CA GLU A 85 -5.40 15.13 6.00
C GLU A 85 -5.66 13.62 5.96
N ILE A 86 -6.55 13.14 6.84
CA ILE A 86 -6.98 11.74 6.83
C ILE A 86 -8.38 11.66 6.23
N LYS A 87 -8.56 10.77 5.27
CA LYS A 87 -9.85 10.47 4.63
C LYS A 87 -10.17 9.00 4.77
N GLU A 88 -11.46 8.69 4.81
CA GLU A 88 -11.92 7.30 4.88
C GLU A 88 -11.59 6.56 3.59
N TYR A 89 -10.97 5.38 3.74
CA TYR A 89 -10.66 4.49 2.64
C TYR A 89 -11.96 3.97 1.98
N PHE A 90 -12.02 3.95 0.65
CA PHE A 90 -13.22 3.58 -0.12
C PHE A 90 -14.43 4.52 0.01
N SER A 91 -14.21 5.76 0.39
CA SER A 91 -15.24 6.82 0.43
C SER A 91 -15.29 7.63 -0.88
N ILE A 92 -16.24 8.52 -1.02
CA ILE A 92 -16.29 9.48 -2.14
C ILE A 92 -14.98 10.32 -2.19
N PRO A 93 -14.49 10.90 -1.08
CA PRO A 93 -13.18 11.54 -1.05
C PRO A 93 -12.02 10.67 -1.56
N TYR A 94 -12.04 9.35 -1.28
CA TYR A 94 -11.02 8.43 -1.79
C TYR A 94 -10.93 8.47 -3.32
N PHE A 95 -12.04 8.34 -4.02
CA PHE A 95 -12.08 8.36 -5.48
C PHE A 95 -11.76 9.76 -6.06
N TYR A 96 -12.23 10.80 -5.37
CA TYR A 96 -11.95 12.18 -5.75
C TYR A 96 -10.43 12.48 -5.70
N TYR A 97 -9.77 12.18 -4.59
CA TYR A 97 -8.34 12.44 -4.46
C TYR A 97 -7.48 11.53 -5.33
N LEU A 98 -7.85 10.26 -5.54
CA LEU A 98 -7.22 9.42 -6.55
C LEU A 98 -7.26 10.05 -7.94
N SER A 99 -8.36 10.71 -8.30
CA SER A 99 -8.49 11.39 -9.59
C SER A 99 -7.61 12.62 -9.72
N LYS A 100 -7.24 13.26 -8.60
CA LYS A 100 -6.53 14.55 -8.57
C LYS A 100 -5.06 14.45 -8.19
N ALA A 101 -4.68 13.49 -7.37
CA ALA A 101 -3.32 13.44 -6.83
C ALA A 101 -2.28 13.18 -7.90
N LYS A 102 -1.22 14.00 -7.91
CA LYS A 102 -0.03 13.79 -8.74
C LYS A 102 0.71 12.53 -8.35
N LEU A 103 0.91 12.32 -7.05
CA LEU A 103 1.70 11.22 -6.53
C LEU A 103 0.83 10.25 -5.73
N TRP A 104 0.93 8.98 -6.03
CA TRP A 104 0.35 7.88 -5.27
C TRP A 104 1.47 7.04 -4.68
N VAL A 105 1.50 6.89 -3.36
CA VAL A 105 2.46 6.06 -2.63
C VAL A 105 1.69 4.93 -1.94
N VAL A 106 1.83 3.72 -2.43
CA VAL A 106 0.98 2.59 -2.01
C VAL A 106 1.83 1.33 -1.85
N ASN A 107 1.57 0.55 -0.81
CA ASN A 107 2.31 -0.70 -0.57
C ASN A 107 1.53 -1.98 -0.88
N CYS A 108 0.27 -1.85 -1.28
CA CYS A 108 -0.59 -2.97 -1.64
C CYS A 108 -1.22 -2.75 -3.01
N LYS A 109 -1.61 -3.85 -3.65
CA LYS A 109 -2.31 -3.81 -4.91
C LYS A 109 -3.61 -3.00 -4.83
N LEU A 110 -3.83 -2.10 -5.78
CA LEU A 110 -5.09 -1.40 -5.92
C LEU A 110 -6.11 -2.23 -6.74
N PRO A 111 -7.41 -2.07 -6.47
CA PRO A 111 -8.45 -2.74 -7.25
C PRO A 111 -8.38 -2.45 -8.75
N THR A 112 -8.79 -3.42 -9.57
CA THR A 112 -8.74 -3.33 -11.04
C THR A 112 -9.56 -2.18 -11.62
N TYR A 113 -10.59 -1.72 -10.92
CA TYR A 113 -11.44 -0.59 -11.36
C TYR A 113 -10.90 0.80 -10.99
N ILE A 114 -9.70 0.91 -10.42
CA ILE A 114 -9.04 2.20 -10.21
C ILE A 114 -8.35 2.62 -11.50
N PHE A 115 -8.59 3.83 -11.95
CA PHE A 115 -7.99 4.40 -13.14
C PHE A 115 -6.93 5.43 -12.77
N LYS A 116 -5.78 5.37 -13.43
CA LYS A 116 -4.68 6.32 -13.31
C LYS A 116 -4.57 7.12 -14.61
N LYS A 117 -4.34 8.42 -14.51
CA LYS A 117 -4.02 9.27 -15.65
C LYS A 117 -2.52 9.19 -15.99
N GLU A 118 -2.15 9.51 -17.21
CA GLU A 118 -0.77 9.50 -17.67
C GLU A 118 0.13 10.44 -16.87
N ASN A 119 -0.38 11.64 -16.55
CA ASN A 119 0.35 12.65 -15.81
C ASN A 119 0.35 12.45 -14.28
N GLN A 120 -0.19 11.34 -13.76
CA GLN A 120 -0.06 10.93 -12.37
C GLN A 120 1.10 9.94 -12.22
N VAL A 121 1.78 9.96 -11.08
CA VAL A 121 2.88 9.05 -10.74
C VAL A 121 2.40 8.06 -9.68
N TYR A 122 2.51 6.77 -9.95
CA TYR A 122 2.20 5.71 -9.00
C TYR A 122 3.51 5.00 -8.59
N LEU A 123 3.91 5.22 -7.36
CA LEU A 123 4.99 4.51 -6.69
C LEU A 123 4.40 3.36 -5.87
N GLN A 124 4.64 2.13 -6.31
CA GLN A 124 4.36 0.93 -5.54
C GLN A 124 5.57 0.64 -4.65
N THR A 125 5.37 0.62 -3.34
CA THR A 125 6.48 0.41 -2.40
C THR A 125 6.65 -1.04 -1.98
N TRP A 126 5.67 -1.89 -2.31
CA TRP A 126 5.58 -3.25 -1.81
C TRP A 126 5.69 -3.30 -0.27
N HIS A 127 5.80 -4.49 0.32
CA HIS A 127 5.70 -4.61 1.78
C HIS A 127 6.49 -5.78 2.39
N GLY A 128 7.29 -6.50 1.59
CA GLY A 128 8.11 -7.59 2.13
C GLY A 128 8.96 -8.29 1.08
N THR A 129 10.04 -8.90 1.53
CA THR A 129 10.88 -9.77 0.71
C THR A 129 10.11 -11.07 0.39
N PRO A 130 10.01 -11.48 -0.87
CA PRO A 130 9.31 -12.70 -1.24
C PRO A 130 10.07 -13.93 -0.77
N LEU A 131 9.54 -14.62 0.23
CA LEU A 131 10.02 -15.93 0.68
C LEU A 131 9.26 -17.10 0.02
N LYS A 132 8.11 -16.81 -0.55
CA LYS A 132 7.27 -17.73 -1.32
C LYS A 132 7.14 -17.20 -2.74
N ARG A 133 6.84 -18.08 -3.68
CA ARG A 133 6.51 -17.68 -5.04
C ARG A 133 5.30 -16.75 -5.06
N LEU A 134 5.34 -15.75 -5.93
CA LEU A 134 4.32 -14.71 -6.02
C LEU A 134 3.70 -14.69 -7.42
N ALA A 135 2.45 -14.30 -7.49
CA ALA A 135 1.73 -14.01 -8.73
C ALA A 135 2.02 -15.04 -9.85
N HIS A 136 2.65 -14.63 -10.94
CA HIS A 136 2.93 -15.50 -12.08
C HIS A 136 3.93 -16.63 -11.81
N ASP A 137 4.74 -16.53 -10.75
CA ASP A 137 5.73 -17.57 -10.40
C ASP A 137 5.14 -18.66 -9.48
N ILE A 138 3.87 -18.57 -9.11
CA ILE A 138 3.20 -19.62 -8.30
C ILE A 138 2.98 -20.84 -9.17
N ASP A 139 3.50 -22.00 -8.72
CA ASP A 139 3.16 -23.28 -9.33
C ASP A 139 1.72 -23.63 -8.96
N VAL A 140 0.90 -23.87 -9.97
CA VAL A 140 -0.50 -24.25 -9.79
C VAL A 140 -0.74 -25.59 -10.49
N SER A 141 -1.47 -26.47 -9.83
CA SER A 141 -2.20 -27.55 -10.50
C SER A 141 -3.49 -27.00 -11.09
N GLU A 142 -4.06 -27.66 -12.08
CA GLU A 142 -5.24 -27.19 -12.84
C GLU A 142 -6.44 -26.77 -11.96
N ASP A 143 -6.55 -27.30 -10.73
CA ASP A 143 -7.64 -27.03 -9.79
C ASP A 143 -7.28 -26.09 -8.64
N THR A 144 -6.17 -25.35 -8.72
CA THR A 144 -5.74 -24.51 -7.60
C THR A 144 -6.63 -23.27 -7.44
N THR A 145 -7.43 -23.26 -6.39
CA THR A 145 -8.10 -22.06 -5.88
C THR A 145 -7.36 -21.52 -4.67
N PHE A 146 -7.17 -20.18 -4.61
CA PHE A 146 -6.58 -19.55 -3.44
C PHE A 146 -7.60 -19.47 -2.31
N TYR A 147 -7.42 -20.29 -1.31
CA TYR A 147 -8.35 -20.61 -0.21
C TYR A 147 -9.00 -19.37 0.44
N ARG A 148 -8.25 -18.27 0.54
CA ARG A 148 -8.74 -17.02 1.19
C ARG A 148 -9.54 -16.09 0.31
N SER A 149 -9.22 -16.05 -0.95
CA SER A 149 -9.83 -15.08 -1.87
C SER A 149 -10.96 -15.70 -2.70
N GLY A 150 -10.99 -17.02 -2.82
CA GLY A 150 -11.92 -17.73 -3.70
C GLY A 150 -11.75 -17.33 -5.17
N VAL A 151 -10.58 -16.78 -5.55
CA VAL A 151 -10.27 -16.41 -6.93
C VAL A 151 -9.39 -17.47 -7.58
N SER A 152 -9.56 -17.67 -8.90
CA SER A 152 -8.69 -18.55 -9.67
C SER A 152 -7.28 -17.94 -9.84
N TYR A 153 -6.33 -18.78 -10.25
CA TYR A 153 -4.98 -18.33 -10.59
C TYR A 153 -4.99 -17.22 -11.66
N GLU A 154 -5.78 -17.43 -12.73
CA GLU A 154 -5.87 -16.46 -13.83
C GLU A 154 -6.46 -15.12 -13.34
N GLN A 155 -7.50 -15.17 -12.50
CA GLN A 155 -8.08 -13.96 -11.92
C GLN A 155 -7.08 -13.21 -11.04
N MET A 156 -6.29 -13.96 -10.27
CA MET A 156 -5.23 -13.39 -9.44
C MET A 156 -4.16 -12.74 -10.33
N CYS A 157 -3.63 -13.46 -11.31
CA CYS A 157 -2.63 -12.93 -12.26
C CYS A 157 -3.15 -11.71 -12.99
N HIS A 158 -4.35 -11.78 -13.57
CA HIS A 158 -4.99 -10.63 -14.22
C HIS A 158 -5.07 -9.40 -13.30
N SER A 159 -5.38 -9.60 -12.03
CA SER A 159 -5.45 -8.48 -11.08
C SER A 159 -4.08 -7.86 -10.78
N TYR A 160 -2.99 -8.63 -10.86
CA TYR A 160 -1.62 -8.11 -10.80
C TYR A 160 -1.26 -7.38 -12.10
N ASP A 161 -1.55 -7.97 -13.25
CA ASP A 161 -1.24 -7.34 -14.55
C ASP A 161 -1.88 -5.96 -14.68
N VAL A 162 -3.16 -5.84 -14.30
CA VAL A 162 -3.87 -4.54 -14.31
C VAL A 162 -3.23 -3.54 -13.34
N ASP A 163 -2.77 -3.97 -12.17
CA ASP A 163 -2.16 -3.04 -11.20
C ASP A 163 -0.76 -2.63 -11.64
N VAL A 164 0.07 -3.58 -12.04
CA VAL A 164 1.44 -3.36 -12.51
C VAL A 164 1.48 -2.45 -13.75
N ALA A 165 0.50 -2.57 -14.64
CA ALA A 165 0.38 -1.68 -15.79
C ALA A 165 0.28 -0.19 -15.40
N ARG A 166 -0.24 0.09 -14.19
CA ARG A 166 -0.39 1.46 -13.65
C ARG A 166 0.86 1.99 -12.94
N TYR A 167 1.80 1.12 -12.50
CA TYR A 167 2.99 1.59 -11.78
C TYR A 167 3.87 2.43 -12.71
N ASN A 168 4.33 3.57 -12.24
CA ASN A 168 5.47 4.25 -12.83
C ASN A 168 6.75 3.61 -12.30
N TYR A 169 6.79 3.39 -10.97
CA TYR A 169 7.92 2.78 -10.30
C TYR A 169 7.47 1.81 -9.22
N MET A 170 8.32 0.83 -8.94
CA MET A 170 8.17 -0.08 -7.81
C MET A 170 9.49 -0.18 -7.05
N ILE A 171 9.43 -0.07 -5.72
CA ILE A 171 10.60 -0.25 -4.87
C ILE A 171 10.99 -1.72 -4.81
N SER A 172 12.27 -1.99 -5.00
CA SER A 172 12.89 -3.28 -4.75
C SER A 172 13.98 -3.14 -3.68
N PRO A 173 13.99 -3.99 -2.63
CA PRO A 173 14.95 -3.84 -1.56
C PRO A 173 16.37 -4.31 -1.90
N ASN A 174 16.53 -5.17 -2.91
CA ASN A 174 17.81 -5.74 -3.30
C ASN A 174 17.71 -6.46 -4.65
N ALA A 175 18.86 -6.87 -5.18
CA ALA A 175 18.97 -7.56 -6.48
C ALA A 175 18.18 -8.88 -6.56
N PHE A 176 18.07 -9.62 -5.45
CA PHE A 176 17.22 -10.82 -5.40
C PHE A 176 15.75 -10.48 -5.66
N CYS A 177 15.20 -9.51 -4.91
CA CYS A 177 13.81 -9.09 -5.09
C CYS A 177 13.59 -8.49 -6.49
N THR A 178 14.54 -7.75 -7.02
CA THR A 178 14.49 -7.21 -8.38
C THR A 178 14.28 -8.32 -9.41
N ARG A 179 15.07 -9.40 -9.34
CA ARG A 179 14.87 -10.56 -10.24
C ARG A 179 13.52 -11.22 -10.06
N VAL A 180 13.10 -11.45 -8.81
CA VAL A 180 11.80 -12.07 -8.51
C VAL A 180 10.64 -11.19 -9.00
N PHE A 181 10.70 -9.88 -8.80
CA PHE A 181 9.62 -8.98 -9.23
C PHE A 181 9.49 -8.90 -10.76
N GLN A 182 10.61 -9.02 -11.49
CA GLN A 182 10.58 -9.05 -12.96
C GLN A 182 9.76 -10.25 -13.48
N THR A 183 9.91 -11.42 -12.89
CA THR A 183 9.17 -12.64 -13.29
C THR A 183 7.77 -12.67 -12.69
N SER A 184 7.67 -12.53 -11.37
CA SER A 184 6.40 -12.65 -10.64
C SER A 184 5.36 -11.61 -11.05
N PHE A 185 5.78 -10.39 -11.34
CA PHE A 185 4.88 -9.26 -11.70
C PHE A 185 5.00 -8.86 -13.16
N LYS A 186 5.88 -9.48 -13.93
CA LYS A 186 6.17 -9.12 -15.35
C LYS A 186 6.47 -7.61 -15.49
N ILE A 187 7.19 -7.04 -14.52
CA ILE A 187 7.58 -5.63 -14.51
C ILE A 187 8.97 -5.44 -15.11
N ASN A 188 9.13 -4.45 -15.98
CA ASN A 188 10.42 -4.12 -16.59
C ASN A 188 11.41 -3.60 -15.55
N ARG A 189 12.70 -3.91 -15.74
CA ARG A 189 13.80 -3.53 -14.81
C ARG A 189 13.88 -2.01 -14.57
N GLU A 190 13.65 -1.21 -15.61
CA GLU A 190 13.74 0.25 -15.57
C GLU A 190 12.71 0.88 -14.63
N ARG A 191 11.64 0.17 -14.33
CA ARG A 191 10.60 0.60 -13.40
C ARG A 191 10.86 0.18 -11.95
N LEU A 192 11.90 -0.64 -11.71
CA LEU A 192 12.32 -1.11 -10.40
C LEU A 192 13.40 -0.20 -9.82
N ILE A 193 13.11 0.43 -8.68
CA ILE A 193 14.06 1.27 -7.93
C ILE A 193 14.66 0.40 -6.82
N GLU A 194 15.91 0.00 -7.00
CA GLU A 194 16.61 -0.86 -6.06
C GLU A 194 17.34 0.00 -5.02
N THR A 195 16.67 0.31 -3.92
CA THR A 195 17.16 1.26 -2.88
C THR A 195 16.97 0.76 -1.45
N GLY A 196 16.56 -0.48 -1.24
CA GLY A 196 16.10 -0.92 0.08
C GLY A 196 14.64 -0.59 0.35
N TYR A 197 14.12 -1.03 1.48
CA TYR A 197 12.80 -0.61 1.96
C TYR A 197 12.93 0.62 2.84
N PRO A 198 12.29 1.76 2.51
CA PRO A 198 12.37 3.00 3.29
C PRO A 198 12.07 2.84 4.78
N ARG A 199 11.17 1.93 5.15
CA ARG A 199 10.86 1.63 6.55
C ARG A 199 12.06 1.07 7.34
N ASN A 200 13.06 0.52 6.67
CA ASN A 200 14.23 -0.07 7.31
C ASN A 200 15.31 0.99 7.63
N ASP A 201 15.22 2.17 7.06
CA ASP A 201 16.19 3.25 7.28
C ASP A 201 16.26 3.64 8.76
N PHE A 202 15.10 3.65 9.45
CA PHE A 202 15.06 3.87 10.89
C PHE A 202 15.88 2.81 11.65
N ILE A 203 15.75 1.53 11.27
CA ILE A 203 16.48 0.43 11.94
C ILE A 203 17.99 0.56 11.69
N SER A 204 18.38 0.92 10.47
CA SER A 204 19.80 1.04 10.09
C SER A 204 20.49 2.24 10.73
N ASN A 205 19.74 3.30 11.01
CA ASN A 205 20.25 4.56 11.53
C ASN A 205 19.95 4.77 13.03
N ALA A 206 19.23 3.83 13.67
CA ALA A 206 18.83 3.96 15.07
C ALA A 206 20.04 4.04 16.01
N THR A 207 20.06 5.05 16.87
CA THR A 207 21.06 5.23 17.90
C THR A 207 20.83 4.25 19.06
N LYS A 208 21.83 4.10 19.92
CA LYS A 208 21.70 3.30 21.14
C LYS A 208 20.61 3.86 22.05
N GLU A 209 20.55 5.18 22.18
CA GLU A 209 19.57 5.90 23.00
C GLU A 209 18.15 5.66 22.53
N GLU A 210 17.92 5.67 21.21
CA GLU A 210 16.61 5.35 20.61
C GLU A 210 16.21 3.89 20.85
N CYS A 211 17.18 2.97 20.71
CA CYS A 211 16.96 1.56 21.01
C CYS A 211 16.61 1.34 22.49
N ASP A 212 17.30 2.00 23.41
CA ASP A 212 17.08 1.89 24.84
C ASP A 212 15.71 2.54 25.21
N ALA A 213 15.34 3.66 24.59
CA ALA A 213 14.04 4.27 24.76
C ALA A 213 12.90 3.33 24.33
N ILE A 214 13.07 2.61 23.23
CA ILE A 214 12.09 1.61 22.77
C ILE A 214 12.00 0.44 23.75
N LYS A 215 13.14 -0.08 24.21
CA LYS A 215 13.16 -1.16 25.22
C LYS A 215 12.42 -0.74 26.49
N ASN A 216 12.71 0.45 27.01
CA ASN A 216 12.06 1.00 28.18
C ASN A 216 10.55 1.14 27.97
N LYS A 217 10.12 1.68 26.83
CA LYS A 217 8.69 1.82 26.48
C LYS A 217 7.92 0.50 26.52
N TYR A 218 8.58 -0.58 26.11
CA TYR A 218 7.96 -1.92 26.08
C TYR A 218 8.37 -2.81 27.26
N HIS A 219 8.99 -2.24 28.29
CA HIS A 219 9.44 -2.95 29.50
C HIS A 219 10.37 -4.15 29.18
N LEU A 220 11.19 -4.00 28.15
CA LEU A 220 12.18 -5.01 27.76
C LEU A 220 13.50 -4.78 28.50
N PRO A 221 14.27 -5.85 28.84
CA PRO A 221 15.56 -5.72 29.51
C PRO A 221 16.57 -5.00 28.60
N ILE A 222 17.29 -4.01 29.16
CA ILE A 222 18.25 -3.21 28.41
C ILE A 222 19.55 -3.99 28.20
N ASP A 223 19.93 -4.77 29.18
CA ASP A 223 21.19 -5.54 29.26
C ASP A 223 21.14 -6.91 28.60
N LYS A 224 19.96 -7.33 28.10
CA LYS A 224 19.79 -8.65 27.50
C LYS A 224 19.56 -8.58 26.00
N LYS A 225 19.98 -9.64 25.33
CA LYS A 225 19.64 -9.87 23.92
C LYS A 225 18.17 -10.26 23.81
N ILE A 226 17.44 -9.54 22.95
CA ILE A 226 16.02 -9.80 22.68
C ILE A 226 15.91 -10.71 21.46
N VAL A 227 15.16 -11.80 21.59
CA VAL A 227 14.82 -12.70 20.49
C VAL A 227 13.31 -12.64 20.29
N LEU A 228 12.88 -12.21 19.09
CA LEU A 228 11.48 -12.16 18.71
C LEU A 228 11.17 -13.37 17.82
N TYR A 229 10.24 -14.21 18.26
CA TYR A 229 9.64 -15.26 17.43
C TYR A 229 8.28 -14.77 16.91
N ALA A 230 8.21 -14.49 15.62
CA ALA A 230 7.00 -13.95 14.96
C ALA A 230 6.69 -14.74 13.65
N PRO A 231 6.25 -16.00 13.77
CA PRO A 231 5.96 -16.83 12.61
C PRO A 231 4.75 -16.28 11.85
N THR A 232 4.74 -16.50 10.53
CA THR A 232 3.54 -16.23 9.72
C THR A 232 2.45 -17.26 10.07
N TRP A 233 1.21 -16.77 10.15
CA TRP A 233 0.05 -17.65 10.31
C TRP A 233 -0.07 -18.62 9.11
N ARG A 234 -0.67 -19.78 9.35
CA ARG A 234 -0.95 -20.81 8.35
C ARG A 234 -2.46 -21.06 8.26
N ASP A 235 -2.94 -21.48 7.09
CA ASP A 235 -4.38 -21.73 6.89
C ASP A 235 -4.89 -22.97 7.67
N ASN A 236 -3.98 -23.85 8.10
CA ASN A 236 -4.28 -25.15 8.71
C ASN A 236 -3.85 -25.25 10.18
N SER A 237 -3.82 -24.14 10.92
CA SER A 237 -3.52 -24.13 12.36
C SER A 237 -4.75 -23.79 13.17
#